data_781abb6a2b486a061fa68b7367f4cb03
#
_entry.id   781abb6a2b486a061fa68b7367f4cb03
#
_cell.length_a   1.000
_cell.length_b   1.000
_cell.length_c   1.000
_cell.angle_alpha   90.00
_cell.angle_beta   90.00
_cell.angle_gamma   90.00
#
_symmetry.space_group_name_H-M   'P 1'
#
loop_
_entity.id
_entity.type
_entity.pdbx_description
1 polymer ?
#
loop_
_entity_poly.entity_id
_entity_poly.type
_entity_poly.pdbx_seq_one_letter_code
_entity_poly.pdbx_strand_id
1 'polypeptide(L)'
;MIQVMGEALIDIIVSPEGEIDSVVGGGPVNTARTIARLGRQASFIGGISQDALGKRVRRLLDSDGVNCAVETACPEPTTLAIATLDESGAAAYQFLMNGTSSLSITPDVALKSLDHRAMAVHIGTLALVFRPLSQATRAVISALSTHQLLMVDPNARPSVMNDPTEFWETFNASLVRADVIKVSGDDLDY
;
A
#
# COMPACT_ATOMS: atom_id res chain seq x y z
N MET A 1 -16.70 9.12 -0.09
CA MET A 1 -15.72 8.14 0.38
C MET A 1 -14.49 8.20 -0.52
N ILE A 2 -13.30 8.00 0.04
CA ILE A 2 -12.03 7.86 -0.69
C ILE A 2 -11.53 6.43 -0.46
N GLN A 3 -11.20 5.72 -1.52
CA GLN A 3 -10.56 4.41 -1.42
C GLN A 3 -9.04 4.52 -1.56
N VAL A 4 -8.33 3.72 -0.81
CA VAL A 4 -6.87 3.65 -0.84
C VAL A 4 -6.48 2.21 -1.10
N MET A 5 -5.65 1.97 -2.12
CA MET A 5 -5.22 0.63 -2.49
C MET A 5 -3.71 0.47 -2.34
N GLY A 6 -3.30 -0.65 -1.77
CA GLY A 6 -1.89 -1.03 -1.68
C GLY A 6 -1.57 -1.99 -0.55
N GLU A 7 -0.32 -1.95 -0.11
CA GLU A 7 0.19 -2.84 0.92
C GLU A 7 -0.24 -2.43 2.33
N ALA A 8 -0.37 -3.46 3.18
CA ALA A 8 -0.42 -3.37 4.62
C ALA A 8 0.70 -4.22 5.21
N LEU A 9 1.52 -3.65 6.07
CA LEU A 9 2.69 -4.34 6.60
C LEU A 9 2.98 -3.96 8.07
N ILE A 10 3.92 -4.66 8.66
CA ILE A 10 4.53 -4.28 9.93
C ILE A 10 5.98 -3.86 9.65
N ASP A 11 6.31 -2.66 10.07
CA ASP A 11 7.71 -2.22 10.14
C ASP A 11 8.34 -2.78 11.42
N ILE A 12 9.39 -3.56 11.26
CA ILE A 12 10.27 -4.03 12.33
C ILE A 12 11.46 -3.09 12.35
N ILE A 13 11.63 -2.35 13.44
CA ILE A 13 12.70 -1.37 13.59
C ILE A 13 13.77 -1.98 14.47
N VAL A 14 15.00 -2.07 13.94
CA VAL A 14 16.16 -2.58 14.66
C VAL A 14 17.10 -1.41 14.94
N SER A 15 17.30 -1.10 16.23
CA SER A 15 18.22 -0.04 16.66
C SER A 15 19.70 -0.46 16.48
N PRO A 16 20.67 0.48 16.53
CA PRO A 16 22.08 0.14 16.49
C PRO A 16 22.52 -0.81 17.62
N GLU A 17 21.84 -0.76 18.76
CA GLU A 17 22.08 -1.63 19.92
C GLU A 17 21.43 -3.02 19.77
N GLY A 18 20.65 -3.23 18.70
CA GLY A 18 19.95 -4.49 18.41
C GLY A 18 18.58 -4.60 19.10
N GLU A 19 18.06 -3.53 19.66
CA GLU A 19 16.68 -3.50 20.18
C GLU A 19 15.68 -3.55 19.04
N ILE A 20 14.58 -4.27 19.25
CA ILE A 20 13.55 -4.46 18.23
C ILE A 20 12.25 -3.84 18.68
N ASP A 21 11.70 -2.95 17.85
CA ASP A 21 10.34 -2.43 17.97
C ASP A 21 9.52 -2.78 16.72
N SER A 22 8.21 -2.63 16.80
CA SER A 22 7.34 -2.89 15.66
C SER A 22 6.16 -1.94 15.60
N VAL A 23 5.88 -1.42 14.40
CA VAL A 23 4.75 -0.53 14.14
C VAL A 23 3.97 -1.00 12.93
N VAL A 24 2.66 -0.68 12.89
CA VAL A 24 1.87 -0.90 11.68
C VAL A 24 2.29 0.15 10.65
N GLY A 25 2.67 -0.33 9.47
CA GLY A 25 3.17 0.46 8.36
C GLY A 25 2.44 0.17 7.05
N GLY A 26 3.05 0.66 5.98
CA GLY A 26 2.50 0.70 4.63
C GLY A 26 1.98 2.10 4.28
N GLY A 27 2.52 2.69 3.21
CA GLY A 27 2.09 4.01 2.72
C GLY A 27 0.58 4.11 2.55
N PRO A 28 -0.08 3.14 1.87
CA PRO A 28 -1.53 3.12 1.70
C PRO A 28 -2.31 3.02 3.02
N VAL A 29 -1.86 2.21 3.98
CA VAL A 29 -2.49 2.11 5.31
C VAL A 29 -2.44 3.46 6.01
N ASN A 30 -1.27 4.11 6.02
CA ASN A 30 -1.11 5.43 6.66
C ASN A 30 -1.96 6.51 5.97
N THR A 31 -2.07 6.46 4.64
CA THR A 31 -2.94 7.36 3.87
C THR A 31 -4.41 7.16 4.22
N ALA A 32 -4.90 5.91 4.26
CA ALA A 32 -6.30 5.61 4.61
C ALA A 32 -6.64 6.10 6.02
N ARG A 33 -5.77 5.84 7.00
CA ARG A 33 -5.89 6.30 8.38
C ARG A 33 -5.90 7.84 8.47
N THR A 34 -5.02 8.50 7.73
CA THR A 34 -4.97 9.97 7.70
C THR A 34 -6.27 10.56 7.15
N ILE A 35 -6.79 10.01 6.06
CA ILE A 35 -8.08 10.43 5.48
C ILE A 35 -9.21 10.29 6.50
N ALA A 36 -9.28 9.16 7.21
CA ALA A 36 -10.31 8.91 8.21
C ALA A 36 -10.18 9.89 9.40
N ARG A 37 -8.97 10.11 9.91
CA ARG A 37 -8.69 11.06 11.00
C ARG A 37 -8.98 12.52 10.63
N LEU A 38 -8.92 12.86 9.35
CA LEU A 38 -9.34 14.16 8.81
C LEU A 38 -10.88 14.26 8.62
N GLY A 39 -11.64 13.28 9.11
CA GLY A 39 -13.10 13.29 9.11
C GLY A 39 -13.72 12.89 7.76
N ARG A 40 -12.97 12.21 6.89
CA ARG A 40 -13.49 11.70 5.62
C ARG A 40 -13.68 10.19 5.68
N GLN A 41 -14.73 9.70 5.04
CA GLN A 41 -14.90 8.25 4.89
C GLN A 41 -13.77 7.68 4.05
N ALA A 42 -13.02 6.74 4.65
CA ALA A 42 -11.92 6.03 4.02
C ALA A 42 -12.23 4.53 3.89
N SER A 43 -11.78 3.94 2.81
CA SER A 43 -11.85 2.48 2.59
C SER A 43 -10.51 2.00 2.07
N PHE A 44 -10.05 0.86 2.58
CA PHE A 44 -8.76 0.27 2.24
C PHE A 44 -8.94 -1.01 1.41
N ILE A 45 -8.31 -1.07 0.25
CA ILE A 45 -8.22 -2.26 -0.62
C ILE A 45 -6.80 -2.81 -0.49
N GLY A 46 -6.63 -3.84 0.32
CA GLY A 46 -5.33 -4.48 0.54
C GLY A 46 -5.47 -5.80 1.27
N GLY A 47 -4.49 -6.67 1.11
CA GLY A 47 -4.44 -7.95 1.77
C GLY A 47 -4.04 -7.81 3.24
N ILE A 48 -4.86 -8.35 4.13
CA ILE A 48 -4.59 -8.39 5.58
C ILE A 48 -4.62 -9.85 6.02
N SER A 49 -3.54 -10.29 6.65
CA SER A 49 -3.41 -11.66 7.16
C SER A 49 -4.38 -11.96 8.30
N GLN A 50 -4.74 -13.23 8.45
CA GLN A 50 -5.45 -13.75 9.63
C GLN A 50 -4.55 -13.98 10.85
N ASP A 51 -3.22 -13.81 10.72
CA ASP A 51 -2.27 -13.97 11.81
C ASP A 51 -2.36 -12.86 12.88
N ALA A 52 -1.53 -12.92 13.91
CA ALA A 52 -1.54 -11.97 15.01
C ALA A 52 -1.20 -10.54 14.58
N LEU A 53 -0.27 -10.39 13.61
CA LEU A 53 0.16 -9.11 13.08
C LEU A 53 -0.90 -8.51 12.15
N GLY A 54 -1.53 -9.30 11.28
CA GLY A 54 -2.65 -8.87 10.46
C GLY A 54 -3.85 -8.43 11.29
N LYS A 55 -4.15 -9.14 12.41
CA LYS A 55 -5.15 -8.70 13.37
C LYS A 55 -4.80 -7.36 14.02
N ARG A 56 -3.51 -7.08 14.23
CA ARG A 56 -3.05 -5.76 14.73
C ARG A 56 -3.30 -4.65 13.69
N VAL A 57 -2.99 -4.92 12.41
CA VAL A 57 -3.31 -4.00 11.30
C VAL A 57 -4.81 -3.72 11.25
N ARG A 58 -5.64 -4.77 11.25
CA ARG A 58 -7.11 -4.64 11.19
C ARG A 58 -7.64 -3.79 12.33
N ARG A 59 -7.25 -4.10 13.58
CA ARG A 59 -7.69 -3.31 14.74
C ARG A 59 -7.32 -1.84 14.66
N LEU A 60 -6.14 -1.52 14.09
CA LEU A 60 -5.70 -0.14 13.93
C LEU A 60 -6.55 0.60 12.87
N LEU A 61 -6.84 -0.04 11.75
CA LEU A 61 -7.72 0.52 10.72
C LEU A 61 -9.14 0.74 11.28
N ASP A 62 -9.69 -0.25 11.96
CA ASP A 62 -11.03 -0.18 12.59
C ASP A 62 -11.09 0.94 13.63
N SER A 63 -10.04 1.11 14.47
CA SER A 63 -10.00 2.18 15.50
C SER A 63 -9.96 3.59 14.91
N ASP A 64 -9.41 3.75 13.71
CA ASP A 64 -9.40 5.03 12.98
C ASP A 64 -10.65 5.20 12.08
N GLY A 65 -11.56 4.21 12.04
CA GLY A 65 -12.79 4.27 11.25
C GLY A 65 -12.59 4.00 9.74
N VAL A 66 -11.52 3.30 9.38
CA VAL A 66 -11.26 2.89 7.99
C VAL A 66 -12.00 1.59 7.69
N ASN A 67 -12.82 1.59 6.65
CA ASN A 67 -13.48 0.37 6.16
C ASN A 67 -12.47 -0.50 5.38
N CYS A 68 -12.33 -1.76 5.73
CA CYS A 68 -11.53 -2.70 4.94
C CYS A 68 -12.40 -3.32 3.85
N ALA A 69 -12.21 -2.91 2.60
CA ALA A 69 -13.03 -3.36 1.45
C ALA A 69 -12.84 -4.85 1.12
N VAL A 70 -11.67 -5.41 1.42
CA VAL A 70 -11.43 -6.86 1.39
C VAL A 70 -11.80 -7.43 2.76
N GLU A 71 -13.03 -7.97 2.86
CA GLU A 71 -13.59 -8.43 4.14
C GLU A 71 -12.87 -9.65 4.72
N THR A 72 -12.51 -10.59 3.83
CA THR A 72 -11.88 -11.86 4.24
C THR A 72 -10.38 -11.68 4.40
N ALA A 73 -9.90 -11.93 5.61
CA ALA A 73 -8.47 -12.00 5.88
C ALA A 73 -7.85 -13.21 5.16
N CYS A 74 -6.67 -13.03 4.59
CA CYS A 74 -5.98 -14.07 3.85
C CYS A 74 -5.13 -14.98 4.75
N PRO A 75 -4.88 -16.24 4.35
CA PRO A 75 -4.06 -17.17 5.12
C PRO A 75 -2.55 -16.86 5.06
N GLU A 76 -2.10 -16.13 4.05
CA GLU A 76 -0.70 -15.75 3.88
C GLU A 76 -0.22 -14.90 5.08
N PRO A 77 1.05 -15.05 5.51
CA PRO A 77 1.59 -14.29 6.62
C PRO A 77 1.61 -12.79 6.33
N THR A 78 1.54 -11.98 7.38
CA THR A 78 1.66 -10.53 7.28
C THR A 78 2.97 -10.13 6.61
N THR A 79 2.90 -9.19 5.68
CA THR A 79 4.07 -8.55 5.07
C THR A 79 4.90 -7.82 6.11
N LEU A 80 6.22 -7.94 6.05
CA LEU A 80 7.14 -7.24 6.94
C LEU A 80 8.10 -6.35 6.15
N ALA A 81 8.40 -5.18 6.71
CA ALA A 81 9.55 -4.36 6.35
C ALA A 81 10.50 -4.31 7.55
N ILE A 82 11.78 -4.58 7.34
CA ILE A 82 12.80 -4.48 8.38
C ILE A 82 13.61 -3.22 8.11
N ALA A 83 13.55 -2.29 9.04
CA ALA A 83 14.32 -1.04 9.03
C ALA A 83 15.48 -1.19 10.04
N THR A 84 16.69 -1.35 9.55
CA THR A 84 17.89 -1.34 10.40
C THR A 84 18.45 0.08 10.44
N LEU A 85 18.51 0.65 11.63
CA LEU A 85 19.06 1.98 11.86
C LEU A 85 20.57 1.90 12.08
N ASP A 86 21.30 2.81 11.48
CA ASP A 86 22.71 3.03 11.81
C ASP A 86 22.89 4.07 12.94
N GLU A 87 24.13 4.31 13.36
CA GLU A 87 24.47 5.29 14.42
C GLU A 87 24.05 6.73 14.10
N SER A 88 23.83 7.07 12.81
CA SER A 88 23.34 8.38 12.37
C SER A 88 21.81 8.46 12.36
N GLY A 89 21.11 7.33 12.57
CA GLY A 89 19.67 7.21 12.46
C GLY A 89 19.16 6.99 11.02
N ALA A 90 20.07 6.78 10.06
CA ALA A 90 19.68 6.42 8.70
C ALA A 90 19.17 4.96 8.66
N ALA A 91 18.10 4.72 7.93
CA ALA A 91 17.45 3.42 7.85
C ALA A 91 17.81 2.68 6.55
N ALA A 92 18.28 1.44 6.68
CA ALA A 92 18.33 0.48 5.58
C ALA A 92 17.11 -0.44 5.64
N TYR A 93 16.37 -0.54 4.52
CA TYR A 93 15.13 -1.31 4.45
C TYR A 93 15.30 -2.64 3.73
N GLN A 94 14.74 -3.69 4.33
CA GLN A 94 14.54 -4.98 3.70
C GLN A 94 13.05 -5.34 3.74
N PHE A 95 12.46 -5.67 2.58
CA PHE A 95 11.06 -6.04 2.50
C PHE A 95 10.90 -7.55 2.31
N LEU A 96 10.11 -8.17 3.17
CA LEU A 96 9.74 -9.59 3.08
C LEU A 96 8.35 -9.68 2.44
N MET A 97 8.31 -9.70 1.11
CA MET A 97 7.07 -9.59 0.31
C MET A 97 6.55 -10.94 -0.19
N ASN A 98 7.46 -11.86 -0.57
CA ASN A 98 7.08 -13.10 -1.25
C ASN A 98 6.18 -13.98 -0.39
N GLY A 99 5.04 -14.40 -0.94
CA GLY A 99 4.08 -15.26 -0.25
C GLY A 99 3.39 -14.59 0.95
N THR A 100 3.32 -13.27 0.97
CA THR A 100 2.69 -12.52 2.07
C THR A 100 1.34 -11.92 1.69
N SER A 101 0.62 -11.45 2.69
CA SER A 101 -0.75 -10.93 2.58
C SER A 101 -0.90 -9.78 1.59
N SER A 102 0.07 -8.88 1.48
CA SER A 102 -0.01 -7.79 0.51
C SER A 102 -0.08 -8.28 -0.94
N LEU A 103 0.50 -9.45 -1.23
CA LEU A 103 0.48 -10.05 -2.57
C LEU A 103 -0.72 -11.00 -2.80
N SER A 104 -1.64 -11.12 -1.85
CA SER A 104 -2.88 -11.88 -2.06
C SER A 104 -3.93 -11.15 -2.90
N ILE A 105 -3.73 -9.86 -3.18
CA ILE A 105 -4.66 -9.04 -3.95
C ILE A 105 -4.47 -9.25 -5.44
N THR A 106 -5.36 -10.05 -6.02
CA THR A 106 -5.45 -10.28 -7.46
C THR A 106 -6.33 -9.20 -8.12
N PRO A 107 -6.29 -9.06 -9.48
CA PRO A 107 -7.20 -8.19 -10.20
C PRO A 107 -8.67 -8.41 -9.85
N ASP A 108 -9.12 -9.67 -9.78
CA ASP A 108 -10.51 -10.01 -9.46
C ASP A 108 -10.91 -9.56 -8.05
N VAL A 109 -10.05 -9.75 -7.05
CA VAL A 109 -10.28 -9.31 -5.68
C VAL A 109 -10.37 -7.78 -5.63
N ALA A 110 -9.45 -7.09 -6.28
CA ALA A 110 -9.42 -5.63 -6.29
C ALA A 110 -10.66 -5.03 -6.97
N LEU A 111 -11.05 -5.57 -8.13
CA LEU A 111 -12.24 -5.11 -8.87
C LEU A 111 -13.54 -5.34 -8.09
N LYS A 112 -13.68 -6.47 -7.40
CA LYS A 112 -14.83 -6.75 -6.52
C LYS A 112 -14.90 -5.80 -5.32
N SER A 113 -13.74 -5.32 -4.86
CA SER A 113 -13.62 -4.41 -3.71
C SER A 113 -13.70 -2.93 -4.10
N LEU A 114 -13.66 -2.62 -5.40
CA LEU A 114 -13.77 -1.25 -5.91
C LEU A 114 -15.22 -0.76 -5.75
N ASP A 115 -15.41 0.32 -5.01
CA ASP A 115 -16.70 1.02 -4.95
C ASP A 115 -16.77 2.10 -6.04
N HIS A 116 -17.58 1.88 -7.05
CA HIS A 116 -17.77 2.84 -8.15
C HIS A 116 -18.42 4.17 -7.71
N ARG A 117 -18.89 4.28 -6.46
CA ARG A 117 -19.37 5.52 -5.85
C ARG A 117 -18.27 6.28 -5.10
N ALA A 118 -17.08 5.71 -4.99
CA ALA A 118 -15.93 6.42 -4.40
C ALA A 118 -15.65 7.66 -5.25
N MET A 119 -15.43 8.80 -4.58
CA MET A 119 -15.10 10.05 -5.27
C MET A 119 -13.65 10.11 -5.74
N ALA A 120 -12.78 9.36 -5.07
CA ALA A 120 -11.36 9.28 -5.40
C ALA A 120 -10.78 7.91 -5.01
N VAL A 121 -9.76 7.52 -5.75
CA VAL A 121 -8.91 6.36 -5.44
C VAL A 121 -7.46 6.83 -5.32
N HIS A 122 -6.78 6.43 -4.27
CA HIS A 122 -5.35 6.65 -4.06
C HIS A 122 -4.60 5.34 -4.23
N ILE A 123 -3.51 5.38 -4.98
CA ILE A 123 -2.65 4.22 -5.29
C ILE A 123 -1.19 4.66 -5.16
N GLY A 124 -0.32 3.74 -4.75
CA GLY A 124 1.12 4.04 -4.75
C GLY A 124 1.97 2.97 -4.09
N THR A 125 3.23 3.30 -3.88
CA THR A 125 4.23 2.49 -3.21
C THR A 125 4.39 1.08 -3.82
N LEU A 126 4.38 0.03 -3.01
CA LEU A 126 4.62 -1.35 -3.45
C LEU A 126 3.53 -1.90 -4.38
N ALA A 127 2.36 -1.24 -4.44
CA ALA A 127 1.30 -1.57 -5.39
C ALA A 127 1.65 -1.26 -6.85
N LEU A 128 2.72 -0.52 -7.09
CA LEU A 128 3.25 -0.28 -8.45
C LEU A 128 4.31 -1.31 -8.87
N VAL A 129 4.85 -2.09 -7.92
CA VAL A 129 6.07 -2.88 -8.11
C VAL A 129 5.80 -4.38 -8.17
N PHE A 130 5.03 -4.92 -7.22
CA PHE A 130 4.96 -6.36 -7.00
C PHE A 130 3.71 -6.99 -7.61
N ARG A 131 3.89 -8.02 -8.44
CA ARG A 131 2.80 -8.91 -8.88
C ARG A 131 2.35 -9.83 -7.74
N PRO A 132 1.04 -10.14 -7.67
CA PRO A 132 -0.06 -9.73 -8.55
C PRO A 132 -0.66 -8.34 -8.23
N LEU A 133 -0.21 -7.66 -7.14
CA LEU A 133 -0.77 -6.40 -6.69
C LEU A 133 -0.67 -5.29 -7.76
N SER A 134 0.44 -5.20 -8.51
CA SER A 134 0.61 -4.24 -9.61
C SER A 134 -0.36 -4.49 -10.76
N GLN A 135 -0.65 -5.75 -11.07
CA GLN A 135 -1.67 -6.13 -12.05
C GLN A 135 -3.06 -5.73 -11.56
N ALA A 136 -3.35 -5.94 -10.28
CA ALA A 136 -4.59 -5.49 -9.64
C ALA A 136 -4.74 -3.96 -9.70
N THR A 137 -3.64 -3.24 -9.49
CA THR A 137 -3.56 -1.78 -9.63
C THR A 137 -3.95 -1.34 -11.04
N ARG A 138 -3.35 -1.91 -12.07
CA ARG A 138 -3.70 -1.61 -13.48
C ARG A 138 -5.17 -1.92 -13.79
N ALA A 139 -5.70 -3.02 -13.26
CA ALA A 139 -7.10 -3.37 -13.44
C ALA A 139 -8.04 -2.34 -12.80
N VAL A 140 -7.74 -1.90 -11.57
CA VAL A 140 -8.51 -0.84 -10.89
C VAL A 140 -8.44 0.46 -11.69
N ILE A 141 -7.25 0.91 -12.11
CA ILE A 141 -7.08 2.13 -12.92
C ILE A 141 -7.95 2.08 -14.17
N SER A 142 -7.95 0.94 -14.87
CA SER A 142 -8.76 0.75 -16.09
C SER A 142 -10.26 0.73 -15.84
N ALA A 143 -10.70 0.39 -14.63
CA ALA A 143 -12.10 0.31 -14.24
C ALA A 143 -12.66 1.62 -13.65
N LEU A 144 -11.79 2.61 -13.37
CA LEU A 144 -12.23 3.90 -12.85
C LEU A 144 -13.07 4.65 -13.88
N SER A 145 -14.20 5.21 -13.43
CA SER A 145 -15.00 6.11 -14.24
C SER A 145 -14.34 7.51 -14.31
N THR A 146 -14.80 8.32 -15.26
CA THR A 146 -14.34 9.71 -15.42
C THR A 146 -14.73 10.62 -14.25
N HIS A 147 -15.66 10.19 -13.40
CA HIS A 147 -16.10 10.94 -12.21
C HIS A 147 -15.27 10.64 -10.97
N GLN A 148 -14.45 9.60 -11.00
CA GLN A 148 -13.59 9.21 -9.90
C GLN A 148 -12.20 9.81 -10.10
N LEU A 149 -11.71 10.57 -9.14
CA LEU A 149 -10.34 11.10 -9.16
C LEU A 149 -9.34 9.98 -8.85
N LEU A 150 -8.25 9.96 -9.59
CA LEU A 150 -7.10 9.09 -9.30
C LEU A 150 -5.94 9.94 -8.77
N MET A 151 -5.50 9.64 -7.56
CA MET A 151 -4.26 10.17 -6.98
C MET A 151 -3.20 9.07 -6.93
N VAL A 152 -2.00 9.39 -7.39
CA VAL A 152 -0.86 8.47 -7.41
C VAL A 152 0.30 9.07 -6.62
N ASP A 153 0.87 8.27 -5.71
CA ASP A 153 2.13 8.56 -5.01
C ASP A 153 3.10 7.41 -5.31
N PRO A 154 4.06 7.57 -6.24
CA PRO A 154 4.99 6.51 -6.58
C PRO A 154 5.77 6.02 -5.38
N ASN A 155 6.20 6.96 -4.51
CA ASN A 155 6.98 6.65 -3.32
C ASN A 155 8.02 5.57 -3.61
N ALA A 156 8.81 5.83 -4.67
CA ALA A 156 9.70 4.86 -5.29
C ALA A 156 10.70 4.27 -4.28
N ARG A 157 10.92 2.98 -4.40
CA ARG A 157 11.88 2.23 -3.55
C ARG A 157 12.79 1.40 -4.46
N PRO A 158 13.85 2.01 -5.04
CA PRO A 158 14.75 1.32 -5.96
C PRO A 158 15.31 0.03 -5.39
N SER A 159 15.59 -0.02 -4.10
CA SER A 159 16.14 -1.19 -3.40
C SER A 159 15.28 -2.46 -3.46
N VAL A 160 13.98 -2.32 -3.79
CA VAL A 160 13.06 -3.46 -3.89
C VAL A 160 12.56 -3.70 -5.30
N MET A 161 12.98 -2.90 -6.26
CA MET A 161 12.60 -3.03 -7.67
C MET A 161 13.53 -4.03 -8.39
N ASN A 162 13.29 -5.32 -8.19
CA ASN A 162 14.03 -6.36 -8.90
C ASN A 162 13.78 -6.33 -10.42
N ASP A 163 12.61 -5.89 -10.85
CA ASP A 163 12.23 -5.67 -12.24
C ASP A 163 11.67 -4.24 -12.40
N PRO A 164 12.50 -3.28 -12.83
CA PRO A 164 12.02 -1.91 -13.10
C PRO A 164 10.92 -1.85 -14.17
N THR A 165 10.84 -2.84 -15.06
CA THR A 165 9.82 -2.88 -16.13
C THR A 165 8.42 -2.89 -15.55
N GLU A 166 8.16 -3.75 -14.54
CA GLU A 166 6.84 -3.84 -13.90
C GLU A 166 6.42 -2.51 -13.24
N PHE A 167 7.37 -1.85 -12.57
CA PHE A 167 7.13 -0.52 -12.00
C PHE A 167 6.74 0.48 -13.08
N TRP A 168 7.57 0.60 -14.14
CA TRP A 168 7.34 1.58 -15.21
C TRP A 168 6.07 1.31 -16.00
N GLU A 169 5.73 0.03 -16.27
CA GLU A 169 4.44 -0.32 -16.89
C GLU A 169 3.25 0.16 -16.06
N THR A 170 3.28 -0.10 -14.75
CA THR A 170 2.18 0.27 -13.86
C THR A 170 2.15 1.77 -13.61
N PHE A 171 3.31 2.40 -13.44
CA PHE A 171 3.40 3.84 -13.22
C PHE A 171 2.97 4.64 -14.45
N ASN A 172 3.42 4.26 -15.66
CA ASN A 172 2.99 4.90 -16.90
C ASN A 172 1.48 4.76 -17.13
N ALA A 173 0.90 3.57 -16.87
CA ALA A 173 -0.55 3.39 -16.92
C ALA A 173 -1.27 4.31 -15.92
N SER A 174 -0.67 4.52 -14.75
CA SER A 174 -1.18 5.44 -13.73
C SER A 174 -1.11 6.89 -14.19
N LEU A 175 0.00 7.32 -14.79
CA LEU A 175 0.22 8.70 -15.26
C LEU A 175 -0.80 9.13 -16.33
N VAL A 176 -1.15 8.22 -17.24
CA VAL A 176 -2.15 8.48 -18.31
C VAL A 176 -3.53 8.82 -17.71
N ARG A 177 -3.84 8.25 -16.54
CA ARG A 177 -5.18 8.37 -15.91
C ARG A 177 -5.20 9.30 -14.70
N ALA A 178 -4.05 9.56 -14.06
CA ALA A 178 -3.99 10.31 -12.81
C ALA A 178 -4.50 11.76 -12.97
N ASP A 179 -5.31 12.18 -12.01
CA ASP A 179 -5.74 13.57 -11.85
C ASP A 179 -4.79 14.33 -10.91
N VAL A 180 -4.16 13.61 -9.98
CA VAL A 180 -3.19 14.14 -9.01
C VAL A 180 -2.01 13.19 -8.89
N ILE A 181 -0.80 13.73 -8.99
CA ILE A 181 0.44 13.01 -8.74
C ILE A 181 1.18 13.73 -7.62
N LYS A 182 1.47 13.00 -6.53
CA LYS A 182 2.32 13.50 -5.46
C LYS A 182 3.67 12.79 -5.58
N VAL A 183 4.75 13.55 -5.54
CA VAL A 183 6.13 13.05 -5.55
C VAL A 183 6.92 13.71 -4.43
N SER A 184 7.92 12.99 -3.91
CA SER A 184 8.98 13.54 -3.05
C SER A 184 10.21 13.95 -3.88
N GLY A 185 11.19 14.59 -3.26
CA GLY A 185 12.49 14.85 -3.91
C GLY A 185 13.16 13.54 -4.34
N ASP A 186 13.14 12.54 -3.47
CA ASP A 186 13.76 11.21 -3.73
C ASP A 186 13.10 10.50 -4.93
N ASP A 187 11.79 10.70 -5.15
CA ASP A 187 11.09 10.13 -6.29
C ASP A 187 11.53 10.76 -7.62
N LEU A 188 12.01 12.01 -7.59
CA LEU A 188 12.47 12.73 -8.79
C LEU A 188 13.91 12.40 -9.16
N ASP A 189 14.67 11.83 -8.25
CA ASP A 189 16.06 11.40 -8.47
C ASP A 189 16.14 9.96 -9.04
N TYR A 190 15.00 9.28 -9.18
CA TYR A 190 14.87 7.94 -9.73
C TYR A 190 14.37 7.96 -11.17
#